data_af29f9a5737e50ac71ffb7cdc6e24100
#
_entry.id   af29f9a5737e50ac71ffb7cdc6e24100
#
_cell.length_a   1.000
_cell.length_b   1.000
_cell.length_c   1.000
_cell.angle_alpha   90.00
_cell.angle_beta   90.00
_cell.angle_gamma   90.00
#
_symmetry.space_group_name_H-M   'P 1'
#
loop_
_entity.id
_entity.type
_entity.pdbx_description
1 polymer ?
#
loop_
_entity_poly.entity_id
_entity_poly.type
_entity_poly.pdbx_seq_one_letter_code
_entity_poly.pdbx_strand_id
1 'polypeptide(L)'
;MAFDRQKLVEAVKEAKARAKPRNFTQTVEVAVNLRDIDLRKPENRFKLEVVLPHGRGKEPKIAVIADGAVAEAAKKLGLDVISGEQLEELAKSPRQARKLAKSYDFFIAAAPLMPKIGRYLGRYLGPRNKMPQVVPPTMTNLEPIVARLKRTVRIQLKNNPVVHAPIGTEDMDDEKLAENAEAVLNAIINKLERGENQVKSVYVKTTMGPAVKVER
;
A
#
# COMPACT_ATOMS: atom_id res chain seq x y z
N MET A 1 7.77 -9.33 -22.07
CA MET A 1 7.88 -9.31 -20.61
C MET A 1 8.41 -10.66 -20.16
N ALA A 2 9.28 -10.69 -19.15
CA ALA A 2 9.88 -11.95 -18.67
C ALA A 2 8.89 -12.82 -17.85
N PHE A 3 7.76 -12.27 -17.46
CA PHE A 3 6.71 -12.99 -16.72
C PHE A 3 5.43 -12.96 -17.53
N ASP A 4 5.02 -14.12 -18.06
CA ASP A 4 3.79 -14.28 -18.79
C ASP A 4 2.59 -14.23 -17.84
N ARG A 5 1.52 -13.57 -18.28
CA ARG A 5 0.26 -13.47 -17.53
C ARG A 5 -0.33 -14.85 -17.21
N GLN A 6 -0.23 -15.80 -18.15
CA GLN A 6 -0.71 -17.16 -17.93
C GLN A 6 0.01 -17.85 -16.79
N LYS A 7 1.33 -17.69 -16.70
CA LYS A 7 2.14 -18.22 -15.59
C LYS A 7 1.83 -17.57 -14.24
N LEU A 8 1.47 -16.28 -14.25
CA LEU A 8 1.00 -15.62 -13.04
C LEU A 8 -0.35 -16.19 -12.58
N VAL A 9 -1.28 -16.46 -13.49
CA VAL A 9 -2.58 -17.08 -13.18
C VAL A 9 -2.37 -18.48 -12.59
N GLU A 10 -1.50 -19.29 -13.20
CA GLU A 10 -1.17 -20.64 -12.72
C GLU A 10 -0.57 -20.61 -11.31
N ALA A 11 0.39 -19.71 -11.08
CA ALA A 11 1.00 -19.55 -9.75
C ALA A 11 -0.02 -19.09 -8.69
N VAL A 12 -0.98 -18.21 -9.05
CA VAL A 12 -2.05 -17.78 -8.15
C VAL A 12 -2.98 -18.94 -7.82
N LYS A 13 -3.40 -19.73 -8.82
CA LYS A 13 -4.24 -20.93 -8.62
C LYS A 13 -3.55 -21.94 -7.71
N GLU A 14 -2.27 -22.22 -7.96
CA GLU A 14 -1.50 -23.14 -7.15
C GLU A 14 -1.31 -22.63 -5.72
N ALA A 15 -1.03 -21.34 -5.53
CA ALA A 15 -0.90 -20.74 -4.20
C ALA A 15 -2.19 -20.82 -3.38
N LYS A 16 -3.35 -20.64 -4.02
CA LYS A 16 -4.66 -20.81 -3.39
C LYS A 16 -4.94 -22.28 -3.08
N ALA A 17 -4.69 -23.20 -4.02
CA ALA A 17 -4.92 -24.64 -3.84
C ALA A 17 -4.06 -25.25 -2.72
N ARG A 18 -2.83 -24.80 -2.57
CA ARG A 18 -1.92 -25.25 -1.49
C ARG A 18 -2.19 -24.57 -0.15
N ALA A 19 -3.01 -23.54 -0.11
CA ALA A 19 -3.36 -22.86 1.13
C ALA A 19 -4.34 -23.68 1.96
N LYS A 20 -4.03 -23.86 3.25
CA LYS A 20 -4.98 -24.49 4.17
C LYS A 20 -6.13 -23.51 4.50
N PRO A 21 -7.38 -23.97 4.57
CA PRO A 21 -8.51 -23.15 5.00
C PRO A 21 -8.25 -22.49 6.34
N ARG A 22 -8.66 -21.24 6.49
CA ARG A 22 -8.54 -20.44 7.72
C ARG A 22 -9.86 -19.77 8.06
N ASN A 23 -10.02 -19.35 9.32
CA ASN A 23 -11.21 -18.64 9.80
C ASN A 23 -11.19 -17.15 9.43
N PHE A 24 -10.41 -16.75 8.46
CA PHE A 24 -10.32 -15.38 7.93
C PHE A 24 -9.94 -15.41 6.45
N THR A 25 -10.39 -14.43 5.69
CA THR A 25 -10.01 -14.24 4.28
C THR A 25 -8.53 -13.89 4.17
N GLN A 26 -7.75 -14.75 3.54
CA GLN A 26 -6.32 -14.56 3.37
C GLN A 26 -6.03 -13.54 2.28
N THR A 27 -5.00 -12.73 2.49
CA THR A 27 -4.45 -11.86 1.45
C THR A 27 -3.51 -12.66 0.55
N VAL A 28 -3.61 -12.44 -0.76
CA VAL A 28 -2.65 -12.95 -1.73
C VAL A 28 -1.56 -11.90 -1.92
N GLU A 29 -0.31 -12.32 -1.79
CA GLU A 29 0.87 -11.46 -1.83
C GLU A 29 1.82 -11.91 -2.94
N VAL A 30 2.48 -10.95 -3.56
CA VAL A 30 3.61 -11.19 -4.44
C VAL A 30 4.90 -10.79 -3.74
N ALA A 31 5.92 -11.64 -3.82
CA ALA A 31 7.26 -11.35 -3.34
C ALA A 31 8.24 -11.36 -4.51
N VAL A 32 8.90 -10.24 -4.73
CA VAL A 32 9.86 -10.04 -5.82
C VAL A 32 11.26 -9.97 -5.24
N ASN A 33 12.08 -10.98 -5.52
CA ASN A 33 13.49 -10.98 -5.16
C ASN A 33 14.29 -10.25 -6.24
N LEU A 34 15.14 -9.35 -5.79
CA LEU A 34 16.00 -8.56 -6.65
C LEU A 34 17.45 -9.05 -6.55
N ARG A 35 18.24 -8.78 -7.58
CA ARG A 35 19.67 -9.08 -7.64
C ARG A 35 20.45 -7.86 -8.11
N ASP A 36 21.74 -7.83 -7.82
CA ASP A 36 22.67 -6.81 -8.30
C ASP A 36 22.25 -5.37 -7.91
N ILE A 37 21.69 -5.21 -6.69
CA ILE A 37 21.28 -3.93 -6.13
C ILE A 37 22.08 -3.65 -4.86
N ASP A 38 22.84 -2.56 -4.86
CA ASP A 38 23.54 -2.08 -3.68
C ASP A 38 22.61 -1.18 -2.83
N LEU A 39 22.02 -1.77 -1.80
CA LEU A 39 21.10 -1.07 -0.88
C LEU A 39 21.80 -0.11 0.09
N ARG A 40 23.14 -0.04 0.10
CA ARG A 40 23.87 0.98 0.86
C ARG A 40 23.66 2.36 0.26
N LYS A 41 23.51 2.42 -1.06
CA LYS A 41 23.20 3.65 -1.78
C LYS A 41 21.74 4.04 -1.55
N PRO A 42 21.43 5.25 -1.05
CA PRO A 42 20.06 5.70 -0.81
C PRO A 42 19.20 5.73 -2.08
N GLU A 43 19.84 5.97 -3.23
CA GLU A 43 19.21 6.03 -4.56
C GLU A 43 18.54 4.73 -4.96
N ASN A 44 19.11 3.60 -4.53
CA ASN A 44 18.58 2.27 -4.80
C ASN A 44 17.41 1.87 -3.89
N ARG A 45 17.16 2.67 -2.84
CA ARG A 45 16.00 2.49 -1.96
C ARG A 45 14.84 3.30 -2.51
N PHE A 46 13.73 2.65 -2.77
CA PHE A 46 12.56 3.33 -3.31
C PHE A 46 11.27 3.03 -2.53
N LYS A 47 10.34 3.93 -2.69
CA LYS A 47 8.96 3.80 -2.26
C LYS A 47 8.09 4.08 -3.46
N LEU A 48 7.13 3.19 -3.73
CA LEU A 48 6.18 3.31 -4.83
C LEU A 48 4.77 3.21 -4.30
N GLU A 49 3.88 3.96 -4.89
CA GLU A 49 2.44 3.79 -4.75
C GLU A 49 1.90 3.25 -6.08
N VAL A 50 1.39 2.04 -6.04
CA VAL A 50 0.85 1.35 -7.23
C VAL A 50 -0.66 1.28 -7.10
N VAL A 51 -1.36 1.74 -8.11
CA VAL A 51 -2.82 1.61 -8.19
C VAL A 51 -3.13 0.28 -8.85
N LEU A 52 -3.82 -0.59 -8.11
CA LEU A 52 -4.22 -1.90 -8.63
C LEU A 52 -5.47 -1.78 -9.52
N PRO A 53 -5.49 -2.37 -10.72
CA PRO A 53 -6.65 -2.32 -11.62
C PRO A 53 -7.95 -2.81 -10.97
N HIS A 54 -7.88 -3.90 -10.23
CA HIS A 54 -9.04 -4.56 -9.61
C HIS A 54 -9.15 -4.31 -8.09
N GLY A 55 -8.34 -3.37 -7.55
CA GLY A 55 -8.33 -3.06 -6.13
C GLY A 55 -7.67 -4.16 -5.27
N ARG A 56 -7.79 -4.02 -3.94
CA ARG A 56 -7.09 -4.86 -2.96
C ARG A 56 -7.94 -6.02 -2.41
N GLY A 57 -9.22 -6.11 -2.78
CA GLY A 57 -10.18 -7.04 -2.17
C GLY A 57 -10.62 -6.65 -0.76
N LYS A 58 -9.79 -5.93 -0.01
CA LYS A 58 -10.07 -5.41 1.34
C LYS A 58 -9.98 -3.88 1.33
N GLU A 59 -11.02 -3.21 1.82
CA GLU A 59 -11.01 -1.76 1.90
C GLU A 59 -10.00 -1.26 2.95
N PRO A 60 -9.07 -0.35 2.57
CA PRO A 60 -8.17 0.28 3.52
C PRO A 60 -8.92 1.30 4.36
N LYS A 61 -8.53 1.43 5.63
CA LYS A 61 -9.05 2.48 6.51
C LYS A 61 -8.35 3.79 6.21
N ILE A 62 -9.14 4.82 5.88
CA ILE A 62 -8.65 6.15 5.52
C ILE A 62 -9.11 7.13 6.59
N ALA A 63 -8.20 7.96 7.10
CA ALA A 63 -8.51 9.08 7.97
C ALA A 63 -8.17 10.41 7.30
N VAL A 64 -8.98 11.42 7.55
CA VAL A 64 -8.79 12.77 7.02
C VAL A 64 -8.44 13.72 8.15
N ILE A 65 -7.34 14.45 8.01
CA ILE A 65 -6.89 15.45 8.97
C ILE A 65 -7.15 16.81 8.36
N ALA A 66 -8.27 17.41 8.71
CA ALA A 66 -8.69 18.66 8.10
C ALA A 66 -9.68 19.41 9.00
N ASP A 67 -9.77 20.72 8.75
CA ASP A 67 -10.78 21.61 9.30
C ASP A 67 -11.62 22.22 8.16
N GLY A 68 -12.80 22.77 8.47
CA GLY A 68 -13.67 23.47 7.51
C GLY A 68 -14.23 22.59 6.39
N ALA A 69 -14.21 23.09 5.16
CA ALA A 69 -14.86 22.48 4.00
C ALA A 69 -14.39 21.06 3.70
N VAL A 70 -13.09 20.78 3.85
CA VAL A 70 -12.52 19.44 3.63
C VAL A 70 -13.03 18.45 4.68
N ALA A 71 -13.17 18.89 5.94
CA ALA A 71 -13.69 18.07 7.02
C ALA A 71 -15.17 17.70 6.78
N GLU A 72 -15.97 18.66 6.31
CA GLU A 72 -17.38 18.41 5.95
C GLU A 72 -17.51 17.44 4.76
N ALA A 73 -16.69 17.63 3.73
CA ALA A 73 -16.64 16.73 2.58
C ALA A 73 -16.26 15.30 3.01
N ALA A 74 -15.29 15.14 3.89
CA ALA A 74 -14.89 13.86 4.42
C ALA A 74 -15.98 13.17 5.24
N LYS A 75 -16.71 13.92 6.07
CA LYS A 75 -17.85 13.41 6.85
C LYS A 75 -18.98 12.93 5.95
N LYS A 76 -19.29 13.64 4.85
CA LYS A 76 -20.29 13.22 3.86
C LYS A 76 -19.94 11.87 3.21
N LEU A 77 -18.65 11.57 3.07
CA LEU A 77 -18.15 10.29 2.54
C LEU A 77 -18.02 9.19 3.62
N GLY A 78 -18.42 9.46 4.86
CA GLY A 78 -18.33 8.51 5.96
C GLY A 78 -16.89 8.22 6.43
N LEU A 79 -15.95 9.14 6.16
CA LEU A 79 -14.55 9.01 6.59
C LEU A 79 -14.35 9.57 7.98
N ASP A 80 -13.42 8.97 8.73
CA ASP A 80 -13.02 9.48 10.04
C ASP A 80 -12.24 10.79 9.87
N VAL A 81 -12.69 11.83 10.58
CA VAL A 81 -12.09 13.16 10.51
C VAL A 81 -11.41 13.49 11.84
N ILE A 82 -10.20 14.01 11.75
CA ILE A 82 -9.38 14.49 12.86
C ILE A 82 -9.20 15.99 12.68
N SER A 83 -9.71 16.77 13.64
CA SER A 83 -9.53 18.23 13.60
C SER A 83 -8.14 18.66 14.05
N GLY A 84 -7.78 19.93 13.77
CA GLY A 84 -6.53 20.53 14.24
C GLY A 84 -6.40 20.55 15.77
N GLU A 85 -7.50 20.68 16.50
CA GLU A 85 -7.53 20.61 17.97
C GLU A 85 -7.24 19.19 18.48
N GLN A 86 -7.91 18.20 17.91
CA GLN A 86 -7.65 16.78 18.23
C GLN A 86 -6.21 16.37 17.91
N LEU A 87 -5.61 16.97 16.89
CA LEU A 87 -4.20 16.74 16.55
C LEU A 87 -3.27 17.22 17.66
N GLU A 88 -3.60 18.35 18.32
CA GLU A 88 -2.82 18.88 19.44
C GLU A 88 -2.99 18.02 20.71
N GLU A 89 -4.17 17.46 20.94
CA GLU A 89 -4.40 16.49 22.01
C GLU A 89 -3.62 15.19 21.78
N LEU A 90 -3.61 14.69 20.55
CA LEU A 90 -2.82 13.50 20.16
C LEU A 90 -1.32 13.73 20.35
N ALA A 91 -0.84 14.97 20.21
CA ALA A 91 0.55 15.32 20.46
C ALA A 91 0.95 15.12 21.94
N LYS A 92 0.01 15.34 22.87
CA LYS A 92 0.21 15.17 24.31
C LYS A 92 0.26 13.68 24.73
N SER A 93 -0.35 12.78 23.91
CA SER A 93 -0.46 11.36 24.23
C SER A 93 0.23 10.45 23.20
N PRO A 94 1.50 10.06 23.43
CA PRO A 94 2.25 9.17 22.54
C PRO A 94 1.57 7.82 22.28
N ARG A 95 0.79 7.32 23.25
CA ARG A 95 0.06 6.07 23.14
C ARG A 95 -1.09 6.18 22.12
N GLN A 96 -1.85 7.27 22.17
CA GLN A 96 -2.95 7.52 21.24
C GLN A 96 -2.43 7.76 19.82
N ALA A 97 -1.36 8.54 19.66
CA ALA A 97 -0.71 8.77 18.37
C ALA A 97 -0.23 7.46 17.71
N ARG A 98 0.35 6.54 18.49
CA ARG A 98 0.74 5.21 18.00
C ARG A 98 -0.47 4.35 17.62
N LYS A 99 -1.56 4.40 18.40
CA LYS A 99 -2.80 3.70 18.12
C LYS A 99 -3.42 4.21 16.81
N LEU A 100 -3.50 5.52 16.63
CA LEU A 100 -3.97 6.16 15.40
C LEU A 100 -3.16 5.70 14.18
N ALA A 101 -1.82 5.77 14.26
CA ALA A 101 -0.94 5.37 13.17
C ALA A 101 -1.05 3.88 12.80
N LYS A 102 -1.52 3.03 13.73
CA LYS A 102 -1.79 1.61 13.46
C LYS A 102 -3.18 1.37 12.88
N SER A 103 -4.19 2.15 13.32
CA SER A 103 -5.59 1.91 12.98
C SER A 103 -5.93 2.24 11.54
N TYR A 104 -5.23 3.19 10.91
CA TYR A 104 -5.48 3.64 9.55
C TYR A 104 -4.34 3.27 8.61
N ASP A 105 -4.70 2.96 7.36
CA ASP A 105 -3.74 2.63 6.29
C ASP A 105 -3.28 3.87 5.54
N PHE A 106 -4.20 4.80 5.29
CA PHE A 106 -3.92 6.04 4.58
C PHE A 106 -4.44 7.25 5.36
N PHE A 107 -3.76 8.37 5.14
CA PHE A 107 -4.14 9.67 5.68
C PHE A 107 -4.23 10.68 4.55
N ILE A 108 -5.24 11.54 4.62
CA ILE A 108 -5.39 12.72 3.77
C ILE A 108 -5.29 13.93 4.69
N ALA A 109 -4.57 14.97 4.31
CA ALA A 109 -4.45 16.16 5.14
C ALA A 109 -4.62 17.44 4.34
N ALA A 110 -5.32 18.40 4.92
CA ALA A 110 -5.36 19.75 4.39
C ALA A 110 -3.98 20.41 4.51
N ALA A 111 -3.55 21.09 3.44
CA ALA A 111 -2.21 21.69 3.33
C ALA A 111 -1.81 22.56 4.56
N PRO A 112 -2.67 23.42 5.14
CA PRO A 112 -2.32 24.23 6.30
C PRO A 112 -1.96 23.43 7.55
N LEU A 113 -2.47 22.21 7.70
CA LEU A 113 -2.22 21.35 8.87
C LEU A 113 -0.93 20.50 8.72
N MET A 114 -0.35 20.41 7.54
CA MET A 114 0.84 19.58 7.29
C MET A 114 2.03 19.89 8.21
N PRO A 115 2.40 21.16 8.49
CA PRO A 115 3.47 21.46 9.43
C PRO A 115 3.22 20.93 10.84
N LYS A 116 1.96 21.05 11.34
CA LYS A 116 1.55 20.51 12.64
C LYS A 116 1.61 18.98 12.65
N ILE A 117 1.13 18.33 11.60
CA ILE A 117 1.19 16.86 11.44
C ILE A 117 2.65 16.38 11.42
N GLY A 118 3.52 17.05 10.68
CA GLY A 118 4.95 16.73 10.63
C GLY A 118 5.59 16.79 12.01
N ARG A 119 5.29 17.84 12.78
CA ARG A 119 5.81 18.05 14.13
C ARG A 119 5.27 17.03 15.15
N TYR A 120 3.97 16.74 15.13
CA TYR A 120 3.31 15.92 16.15
C TYR A 120 3.25 14.44 15.82
N LEU A 121 2.91 14.10 14.59
CA LEU A 121 2.71 12.71 14.13
C LEU A 121 3.84 12.17 13.24
N GLY A 122 4.74 13.01 12.75
CA GLY A 122 5.78 12.63 11.80
C GLY A 122 6.64 11.45 12.27
N ARG A 123 7.01 11.42 13.56
CA ARG A 123 7.79 10.32 14.15
C ARG A 123 7.04 8.98 14.20
N TYR A 124 5.70 8.99 14.11
CA TYR A 124 4.86 7.78 14.13
C TYR A 124 4.45 7.34 12.73
N LEU A 125 4.17 8.30 11.83
CA LEU A 125 3.71 8.05 10.47
C LEU A 125 4.88 7.83 9.49
N GLY A 126 5.97 8.59 9.64
CA GLY A 126 7.14 8.55 8.75
C GLY A 126 7.76 7.16 8.61
N PRO A 127 8.17 6.50 9.73
CA PRO A 127 8.75 5.16 9.68
C PRO A 127 7.83 4.08 9.10
N ARG A 128 6.50 4.31 9.21
CA ARG A 128 5.46 3.41 8.68
C ARG A 128 5.10 3.69 7.22
N ASN A 129 5.70 4.70 6.63
CA ASN A 129 5.37 5.17 5.28
C ASN A 129 3.89 5.58 5.14
N LYS A 130 3.30 6.15 6.20
CA LYS A 130 1.89 6.56 6.26
C LYS A 130 1.72 8.09 6.30
N MET A 131 2.69 8.84 5.75
CA MET A 131 2.54 10.28 5.64
C MET A 131 1.30 10.63 4.83
N PRO A 132 0.54 11.68 5.24
CA PRO A 132 -0.68 12.07 4.57
C PRO A 132 -0.47 12.52 3.13
N GLN A 133 -1.47 12.25 2.29
CA GLN A 133 -1.60 12.91 1.00
C GLN A 133 -2.15 14.32 1.22
N VAL A 134 -1.45 15.31 0.67
CA VAL A 134 -1.82 16.72 0.84
C VAL A 134 -2.92 17.10 -0.13
N VAL A 135 -3.94 17.80 0.37
CA VAL A 135 -5.03 18.37 -0.44
C VAL A 135 -5.18 19.87 -0.14
N PRO A 136 -5.58 20.67 -1.14
CA PRO A 136 -5.87 22.08 -0.91
C PRO A 136 -7.06 22.25 0.07
N PRO A 137 -7.06 23.32 0.91
CA PRO A 137 -8.09 23.52 1.91
C PRO A 137 -9.49 23.85 1.33
N THR A 138 -9.52 24.24 0.05
CA THR A 138 -10.77 24.55 -0.67
C THR A 138 -11.38 23.34 -1.38
N MET A 139 -10.75 22.16 -1.28
CA MET A 139 -11.20 20.98 -1.98
C MET A 139 -12.45 20.39 -1.33
N THR A 140 -13.55 20.40 -2.05
CA THR A 140 -14.85 19.85 -1.61
C THR A 140 -15.11 18.44 -2.15
N ASN A 141 -14.43 18.04 -3.23
CA ASN A 141 -14.59 16.71 -3.81
C ASN A 141 -13.37 15.81 -3.50
N LEU A 142 -13.52 14.95 -2.51
CA LEU A 142 -12.51 13.99 -2.09
C LEU A 142 -12.70 12.60 -2.73
N GLU A 143 -13.83 12.35 -3.41
CA GLU A 143 -14.15 11.03 -3.97
C GLU A 143 -13.06 10.46 -4.88
N PRO A 144 -12.48 11.21 -5.85
CA PRO A 144 -11.46 10.67 -6.74
C PRO A 144 -10.20 10.22 -5.98
N ILE A 145 -9.82 10.99 -4.95
CA ILE A 145 -8.66 10.69 -4.12
C ILE A 145 -8.92 9.43 -3.29
N VAL A 146 -10.07 9.36 -2.66
CA VAL A 146 -10.49 8.20 -1.85
C VAL A 146 -10.58 6.94 -2.72
N ALA A 147 -11.22 7.03 -3.89
CA ALA A 147 -11.32 5.91 -4.84
C ALA A 147 -9.94 5.42 -5.29
N ARG A 148 -9.01 6.34 -5.56
CA ARG A 148 -7.61 6.00 -5.89
C ARG A 148 -6.92 5.31 -4.70
N LEU A 149 -7.02 5.87 -3.50
CA LEU A 149 -6.38 5.32 -2.30
C LEU A 149 -6.92 3.93 -1.94
N LYS A 150 -8.21 3.67 -2.16
CA LYS A 150 -8.81 2.34 -1.97
C LYS A 150 -8.16 1.26 -2.83
N ARG A 151 -7.64 1.61 -4.00
CA ARG A 151 -6.95 0.71 -4.93
C ARG A 151 -5.43 0.75 -4.82
N THR A 152 -4.88 1.69 -4.03
CA THR A 152 -3.43 1.90 -3.95
C THR A 152 -2.78 0.94 -2.97
N VAL A 153 -1.65 0.39 -3.39
CA VAL A 153 -0.73 -0.38 -2.54
C VAL A 153 0.60 0.34 -2.45
N ARG A 154 1.15 0.44 -1.25
CA ARG A 154 2.47 1.01 -1.00
C ARG A 154 3.52 -0.08 -0.96
N ILE A 155 4.50 0.07 -1.81
CA ILE A 155 5.63 -0.84 -1.95
C ILE A 155 6.89 -0.10 -1.53
N GLN A 156 7.78 -0.79 -0.83
CA GLN A 156 9.05 -0.18 -0.43
C GLN A 156 10.19 -1.19 -0.48
N LEU A 157 11.32 -0.75 -0.99
CA LEU A 157 12.61 -1.43 -0.91
C LEU A 157 13.48 -0.68 0.10
N LYS A 158 13.90 -1.36 1.19
CA LYS A 158 14.71 -0.77 2.26
C LYS A 158 16.07 -1.46 2.38
N ASN A 159 16.16 -2.43 3.27
CA ASN A 159 17.41 -3.06 3.70
C ASN A 159 17.66 -4.42 3.04
N ASN A 160 16.61 -5.10 2.59
CA ASN A 160 16.69 -6.39 1.94
C ASN A 160 16.32 -6.26 0.47
N PRO A 161 16.98 -6.98 -0.45
CA PRO A 161 16.69 -6.93 -1.87
C PRO A 161 15.42 -7.72 -2.23
N VAL A 162 14.37 -7.55 -1.43
CA VAL A 162 13.07 -8.20 -1.60
C VAL A 162 11.96 -7.17 -1.44
N VAL A 163 11.00 -7.22 -2.33
CA VAL A 163 9.79 -6.39 -2.31
C VAL A 163 8.58 -7.27 -2.09
N HIS A 164 7.77 -6.93 -1.11
CA HIS A 164 6.49 -7.60 -0.84
C HIS A 164 5.34 -6.65 -1.17
N ALA A 165 4.33 -7.15 -1.86
CA ALA A 165 3.13 -6.38 -2.18
C ALA A 165 1.88 -7.24 -2.09
N PRO A 166 0.82 -6.81 -1.40
CA PRO A 166 -0.48 -7.45 -1.48
C PRO A 166 -1.11 -7.15 -2.85
N ILE A 167 -1.65 -8.18 -3.49
CA ILE A 167 -2.30 -8.08 -4.81
C ILE A 167 -3.81 -8.28 -4.75
N GLY A 168 -4.34 -8.75 -3.63
CA GLY A 168 -5.76 -8.93 -3.40
C GLY A 168 -6.06 -9.94 -2.31
N THR A 169 -7.28 -10.45 -2.29
CA THR A 169 -7.73 -11.49 -1.36
C THR A 169 -8.01 -12.81 -2.08
N GLU A 170 -8.00 -13.92 -1.34
CA GLU A 170 -8.25 -15.26 -1.90
C GLU A 170 -9.63 -15.41 -2.56
N ASP A 171 -10.61 -14.56 -2.18
CA ASP A 171 -11.97 -14.57 -2.74
C ASP A 171 -12.03 -13.94 -4.16
N MET A 172 -10.99 -13.24 -4.58
CA MET A 172 -10.93 -12.62 -5.90
C MET A 172 -10.61 -13.65 -6.98
N ASP A 173 -11.07 -13.38 -8.22
CA ASP A 173 -10.76 -14.19 -9.39
C ASP A 173 -9.25 -14.25 -9.66
N ASP A 174 -8.76 -15.39 -10.10
CA ASP A 174 -7.34 -15.62 -10.33
C ASP A 174 -6.77 -14.71 -11.43
N GLU A 175 -7.56 -14.43 -12.47
CA GLU A 175 -7.19 -13.51 -13.55
C GLU A 175 -7.02 -12.08 -13.04
N LYS A 176 -7.95 -11.60 -12.19
CA LYS A 176 -7.87 -10.27 -11.58
C LYS A 176 -6.66 -10.14 -10.66
N LEU A 177 -6.33 -11.19 -9.92
CA LEU A 177 -5.14 -11.24 -9.08
C LEU A 177 -3.86 -11.23 -9.92
N ALA A 178 -3.84 -11.94 -11.06
CA ALA A 178 -2.70 -11.94 -11.97
C ALA A 178 -2.50 -10.56 -12.62
N GLU A 179 -3.57 -9.86 -13.02
CA GLU A 179 -3.47 -8.48 -13.53
C GLU A 179 -2.95 -7.50 -12.47
N ASN A 180 -3.39 -7.64 -11.23
CA ASN A 180 -2.86 -6.86 -10.12
C ASN A 180 -1.37 -7.17 -9.89
N ALA A 181 -0.96 -8.43 -9.96
CA ALA A 181 0.45 -8.83 -9.84
C ALA A 181 1.29 -8.26 -10.98
N GLU A 182 0.80 -8.30 -12.20
CA GLU A 182 1.44 -7.72 -13.38
C GLU A 182 1.64 -6.20 -13.21
N ALA A 183 0.62 -5.48 -12.75
CA ALA A 183 0.72 -4.04 -12.47
C ALA A 183 1.80 -3.73 -11.43
N VAL A 184 1.91 -4.53 -10.37
CA VAL A 184 2.95 -4.42 -9.35
C VAL A 184 4.34 -4.70 -9.94
N LEU A 185 4.50 -5.77 -10.70
CA LEU A 185 5.77 -6.14 -11.34
C LEU A 185 6.24 -5.06 -12.30
N ASN A 186 5.35 -4.54 -13.16
CA ASN A 186 5.67 -3.48 -14.09
C ASN A 186 6.11 -2.20 -13.37
N ALA A 187 5.43 -1.83 -12.27
CA ALA A 187 5.82 -0.67 -11.48
C ALA A 187 7.22 -0.83 -10.85
N ILE A 188 7.56 -2.04 -10.38
CA ILE A 188 8.88 -2.34 -9.82
C ILE A 188 9.94 -2.29 -10.93
N ILE A 189 9.71 -2.99 -12.06
CA ILE A 189 10.64 -3.08 -13.19
C ILE A 189 10.95 -1.69 -13.75
N ASN A 190 9.94 -0.85 -13.92
CA ASN A 190 10.11 0.53 -14.42
C ASN A 190 10.92 1.43 -13.45
N LYS A 191 11.00 1.06 -12.16
CA LYS A 191 11.78 1.81 -11.18
C LYS A 191 13.22 1.33 -11.07
N LEU A 192 13.52 0.11 -11.53
CA LEU A 192 14.85 -0.47 -11.50
C LEU A 192 15.70 0.05 -12.65
N GLU A 193 16.97 0.36 -12.39
CA GLU A 193 17.90 0.88 -13.41
C GLU A 193 18.11 -0.06 -14.59
N ARG A 194 18.20 -1.37 -14.34
CA ARG A 194 18.39 -2.41 -15.36
C ARG A 194 17.12 -3.22 -15.64
N GLY A 195 15.95 -2.71 -15.20
CA GLY A 195 14.65 -3.31 -15.46
C GLY A 195 14.55 -4.79 -15.05
N GLU A 196 14.04 -5.62 -15.93
CA GLU A 196 13.79 -7.05 -15.70
C GLU A 196 15.04 -7.85 -15.31
N ASN A 197 16.23 -7.42 -15.75
CA ASN A 197 17.49 -8.12 -15.46
C ASN A 197 17.84 -8.10 -13.97
N GLN A 198 17.30 -7.17 -13.20
CA GLN A 198 17.49 -7.11 -11.76
C GLN A 198 16.47 -7.94 -10.97
N VAL A 199 15.46 -8.51 -11.62
CA VAL A 199 14.53 -9.42 -10.98
C VAL A 199 15.13 -10.83 -10.98
N LYS A 200 15.39 -11.38 -9.78
CA LYS A 200 15.94 -12.73 -9.61
C LYS A 200 14.86 -13.78 -9.69
N SER A 201 13.77 -13.61 -8.93
CA SER A 201 12.64 -14.54 -8.87
C SER A 201 11.40 -13.84 -8.31
N VAL A 202 10.25 -14.36 -8.71
CA VAL A 202 8.94 -13.88 -8.24
C VAL A 202 8.23 -15.06 -7.60
N TYR A 203 7.58 -14.80 -6.48
CA TYR A 203 6.78 -15.78 -5.76
C TYR A 203 5.40 -15.21 -5.46
N VAL A 204 4.39 -16.06 -5.52
CA VAL A 204 3.03 -15.76 -5.08
C VAL A 204 2.70 -16.64 -3.89
N LYS A 205 2.04 -16.09 -2.89
CA LYS A 205 1.59 -16.84 -1.71
C LYS A 205 0.32 -16.23 -1.12
N THR A 206 -0.41 -17.03 -0.40
CA THR A 206 -1.44 -16.53 0.55
C THR A 206 -0.79 -16.25 1.91
N THR A 207 -1.47 -15.49 2.78
CA THR A 207 -0.91 -15.07 4.09
C THR A 207 -0.29 -16.21 4.88
N MET A 208 -0.99 -17.35 4.95
CA MET A 208 -0.55 -18.53 5.72
C MET A 208 -0.19 -19.74 4.84
N GLY A 209 -0.25 -19.58 3.52
CA GLY A 209 0.08 -20.64 2.57
C GLY A 209 1.58 -20.70 2.21
N PRO A 210 1.99 -21.77 1.55
CA PRO A 210 3.34 -21.90 1.01
C PRO A 210 3.54 -20.91 -0.16
N ALA A 211 4.80 -20.57 -0.41
CA ALA A 211 5.17 -19.73 -1.54
C ALA A 211 5.29 -20.59 -2.82
N VAL A 212 4.66 -20.12 -3.90
CA VAL A 212 4.75 -20.73 -5.24
C VAL A 212 5.60 -19.81 -6.11
N LYS A 213 6.59 -20.38 -6.76
CA LYS A 213 7.47 -19.64 -7.67
C LYS A 213 6.78 -19.44 -9.01
N VAL A 214 6.80 -18.21 -9.50
CA VAL A 214 6.36 -17.92 -10.87
C VAL A 214 7.47 -18.31 -11.82
N GLU A 215 7.19 -19.17 -12.78
CA GLU A 215 8.10 -19.52 -13.84
C GLU A 215 8.29 -18.36 -14.83
N ARG A 216 9.45 -18.31 -15.50
CA ARG A 216 9.74 -17.29 -16.52
C ARG A 216 9.27 -17.72 -17.88
#